data_2ff6e497637ec4c65e42265474e450bc
#
_entry.id   2ff6e497637ec4c65e42265474e450bc
#
_cell.length_a   1.000
_cell.length_b   1.000
_cell.length_c   1.000
_cell.angle_alpha   90.00
_cell.angle_beta   90.00
_cell.angle_gamma   90.00
#
_symmetry.space_group_name_H-M   'P 1'
#
loop_
_entity.id
_entity.type
_entity.pdbx_description
1 polymer ?
#
loop_
_entity_poly.entity_id
_entity_poly.type
_entity_poly.pdbx_seq_one_letter_code
_entity_poly.pdbx_strand_id
1 'polypeptide(L)'
;MTYDFDEIIDRRHTNALNTDGFRGYIFHAGPEKKFPFADDEFVRMWVADMEFATPPEICQAMKDRIDRRIFGYTLLCDDSYYDVFAGWCQKMYGWTFPKEELVFSPGIIPALYELVEDLVKDTEKILMVSPAYGFFQHAAEYADRTYVCSPLVYDAGKFSIDFDDFEAKAADPHMKLVIWCNPHNPTGRIWTEEELRRVAAIVEKYNLWIISDEIHCDLLRCGKTHTPMGKIMADYPKLVTCMSASKTFNMAGLMFSDIIIRDAELRRHFAARDKTVGFINPLSLEAHKAAYLSCGDWLDQLRAYLDGNFQFVKDYAAEHLPKISFEIPDATYLAWMDMSPYLGDVENIPDFFANEAGV
;
A
#
# COMPACT_ATOMS: atom_id res chain seq x y z
N MET A 1 -1.74 -16.97 -21.06
CA MET A 1 -1.52 -15.85 -22.04
C MET A 1 -0.18 -15.23 -21.71
N THR A 2 0.56 -14.67 -22.70
CA THR A 2 1.77 -13.88 -22.41
C THR A 2 1.35 -12.41 -22.43
N TYR A 3 1.70 -11.69 -21.37
CA TYR A 3 1.40 -10.26 -21.23
C TYR A 3 2.63 -9.44 -21.65
N ASP A 4 2.38 -8.29 -22.25
CA ASP A 4 3.43 -7.36 -22.70
C ASP A 4 3.60 -6.26 -21.65
N PHE A 5 4.70 -6.32 -20.88
CA PHE A 5 5.06 -5.29 -19.91
C PHE A 5 6.00 -4.22 -20.49
N ASP A 6 6.37 -4.33 -21.76
CA ASP A 6 7.15 -3.33 -22.47
C ASP A 6 6.25 -2.39 -23.30
N GLU A 7 4.92 -2.60 -23.30
CA GLU A 7 3.95 -1.73 -23.96
C GLU A 7 4.03 -0.32 -23.39
N ILE A 8 4.28 0.66 -24.26
CA ILE A 8 4.29 2.08 -23.85
C ILE A 8 2.88 2.65 -23.96
N ILE A 9 2.30 3.01 -22.82
CA ILE A 9 0.96 3.58 -22.72
C ILE A 9 1.05 5.09 -22.53
N ASP A 10 0.51 5.85 -23.49
CA ASP A 10 0.42 7.31 -23.36
C ASP A 10 -0.67 7.71 -22.37
N ARG A 11 -0.27 8.29 -21.26
CA ARG A 11 -1.15 8.77 -20.19
C ARG A 11 -1.39 10.28 -20.23
N ARG A 12 -0.83 10.99 -21.19
CA ARG A 12 -1.01 12.44 -21.33
C ARG A 12 -2.46 12.77 -21.68
N HIS A 13 -2.95 13.88 -21.14
CA HIS A 13 -4.32 14.37 -21.34
C HIS A 13 -5.41 13.44 -20.78
N THR A 14 -5.05 12.60 -19.80
CA THR A 14 -5.99 11.74 -19.07
C THR A 14 -6.28 12.21 -17.65
N ASN A 15 -5.70 13.34 -17.24
CA ASN A 15 -5.67 13.82 -15.86
C ASN A 15 -4.95 12.84 -14.90
N ALA A 16 -4.08 11.99 -15.43
CA ALA A 16 -3.28 11.10 -14.59
C ALA A 16 -2.35 11.92 -13.68
N LEU A 17 -2.43 11.66 -12.38
CA LEU A 17 -1.73 12.45 -11.37
C LEU A 17 -0.21 12.43 -11.59
N ASN A 18 0.36 11.29 -11.96
CA ASN A 18 1.78 11.16 -12.20
C ASN A 18 2.27 11.77 -13.53
N THR A 19 1.36 12.06 -14.46
CA THR A 19 1.70 12.56 -15.81
C THR A 19 1.24 14.00 -16.00
N ASP A 20 -0.04 14.30 -15.78
CA ASP A 20 -0.60 15.63 -16.00
C ASP A 20 -0.59 16.50 -14.73
N GLY A 21 -0.62 15.85 -13.56
CA GLY A 21 -0.74 16.51 -12.25
C GLY A 21 0.58 16.69 -11.49
N PHE A 22 1.70 16.16 -11.97
CA PHE A 22 2.93 16.04 -11.17
C PHE A 22 3.51 17.39 -10.70
N ARG A 23 3.45 18.45 -11.53
CA ARG A 23 4.00 19.76 -11.16
C ARG A 23 3.39 20.28 -9.86
N GLY A 24 2.07 20.27 -9.76
CA GLY A 24 1.37 20.73 -8.56
C GLY A 24 1.47 19.76 -7.40
N TYR A 25 1.35 18.47 -7.67
CA TYR A 25 1.28 17.45 -6.63
C TYR A 25 2.65 17.07 -6.04
N ILE A 26 3.67 16.91 -6.88
CA ILE A 26 5.01 16.48 -6.45
C ILE A 26 5.88 17.69 -6.10
N PHE A 27 5.93 18.68 -7.00
CA PHE A 27 6.85 19.82 -6.84
C PHE A 27 6.20 21.05 -6.19
N HIS A 28 4.91 20.97 -5.84
CA HIS A 28 4.13 22.09 -5.31
C HIS A 28 4.31 23.37 -6.14
N ALA A 29 4.46 23.21 -7.46
CA ALA A 29 4.80 24.24 -8.39
C ALA A 29 3.57 24.73 -9.16
N GLY A 30 3.38 26.05 -9.20
CA GLY A 30 2.42 26.65 -10.11
C GLY A 30 2.91 26.65 -11.56
N PRO A 31 2.04 27.03 -12.50
CA PRO A 31 2.37 27.03 -13.93
C PRO A 31 3.50 27.97 -14.31
N GLU A 32 3.84 28.91 -13.44
CA GLU A 32 4.92 29.90 -13.61
C GLU A 32 6.32 29.31 -13.31
N LYS A 33 6.41 28.22 -12.50
CA LYS A 33 7.69 27.59 -12.19
C LYS A 33 8.21 26.87 -13.42
N LYS A 34 9.37 27.29 -13.89
CA LYS A 34 10.06 26.64 -15.02
C LYS A 34 11.09 25.66 -14.48
N PHE A 35 11.16 24.53 -15.12
CA PHE A 35 12.21 23.52 -14.94
C PHE A 35 13.13 23.52 -16.16
N PRO A 36 14.38 23.03 -16.03
CA PRO A 36 15.31 22.88 -17.17
C PRO A 36 14.81 21.85 -18.21
N PHE A 37 13.93 20.95 -17.81
CA PHE A 37 13.39 19.86 -18.62
C PHE A 37 11.94 20.15 -19.03
N ALA A 38 11.57 19.75 -20.24
CA ALA A 38 10.16 19.71 -20.67
C ALA A 38 9.40 18.59 -19.93
N ASP A 39 8.07 18.68 -19.88
CA ASP A 39 7.24 17.73 -19.10
C ASP A 39 7.36 16.29 -19.58
N ASP A 40 7.65 16.07 -20.86
CA ASP A 40 7.84 14.77 -21.47
C ASP A 40 9.29 14.23 -21.38
N GLU A 41 10.21 15.06 -20.91
CA GLU A 41 11.61 14.66 -20.62
C GLU A 41 11.78 14.12 -19.20
N PHE A 42 10.81 14.37 -18.29
CA PHE A 42 10.88 13.85 -16.94
C PHE A 42 10.74 12.34 -16.90
N VAL A 43 11.65 11.66 -16.20
CA VAL A 43 11.53 10.25 -15.83
C VAL A 43 10.69 10.15 -14.56
N ARG A 44 9.44 9.75 -14.70
CA ARG A 44 8.48 9.69 -13.60
C ARG A 44 8.79 8.52 -12.66
N MET A 45 9.26 8.84 -11.45
CA MET A 45 9.57 7.87 -10.39
C MET A 45 8.80 8.15 -9.09
N TRP A 46 7.79 8.99 -9.17
CA TRP A 46 6.88 9.38 -8.10
C TRP A 46 5.50 8.74 -8.29
N VAL A 47 4.64 8.85 -7.27
CA VAL A 47 3.29 8.27 -7.23
C VAL A 47 3.29 6.78 -7.51
N ALA A 48 3.05 5.97 -6.48
CA ALA A 48 3.11 4.52 -6.58
C ALA A 48 1.91 3.94 -7.36
N ASP A 49 1.86 4.22 -8.67
CA ASP A 49 1.15 3.46 -9.70
C ASP A 49 2.17 3.00 -10.78
N MET A 50 1.85 1.93 -11.47
CA MET A 50 2.75 1.34 -12.45
C MET A 50 2.52 1.91 -13.85
N GLU A 51 3.53 1.82 -14.73
CA GLU A 51 3.37 2.14 -16.16
C GLU A 51 2.81 0.95 -16.98
N PHE A 52 2.59 -0.20 -16.34
CA PHE A 52 2.06 -1.39 -17.00
C PHE A 52 0.55 -1.34 -17.19
N ALA A 53 0.07 -1.91 -18.29
CA ALA A 53 -1.36 -2.07 -18.54
C ALA A 53 -2.03 -2.89 -17.42
N THR A 54 -3.19 -2.44 -16.97
CA THR A 54 -4.10 -3.26 -16.17
C THR A 54 -4.45 -4.54 -16.93
N PRO A 55 -4.53 -5.72 -16.28
CA PRO A 55 -4.88 -6.98 -16.95
C PRO A 55 -6.10 -6.86 -17.87
N PRO A 56 -6.05 -7.43 -19.09
CA PRO A 56 -7.15 -7.33 -20.04
C PRO A 56 -8.45 -7.97 -19.52
N GLU A 57 -8.37 -8.95 -18.63
CA GLU A 57 -9.52 -9.60 -17.99
C GLU A 57 -10.31 -8.60 -17.12
N ILE A 58 -9.60 -7.71 -16.41
CA ILE A 58 -10.22 -6.64 -15.62
C ILE A 58 -10.91 -5.64 -16.56
N CYS A 59 -10.21 -5.22 -17.60
CA CYS A 59 -10.77 -4.31 -18.61
C CYS A 59 -12.01 -4.90 -19.27
N GLN A 60 -12.01 -6.20 -19.57
CA GLN A 60 -13.15 -6.89 -20.17
C GLN A 60 -14.33 -6.96 -19.22
N ALA A 61 -14.12 -7.29 -17.96
CA ALA A 61 -15.19 -7.31 -16.96
C ALA A 61 -15.88 -5.95 -16.80
N MET A 62 -15.11 -4.86 -16.84
CA MET A 62 -15.67 -3.51 -16.83
C MET A 62 -16.47 -3.21 -18.11
N LYS A 63 -15.98 -3.62 -19.30
CA LYS A 63 -16.72 -3.44 -20.57
C LYS A 63 -18.03 -4.21 -20.55
N ASP A 64 -18.03 -5.46 -20.09
CA ASP A 64 -19.23 -6.28 -19.96
C ASP A 64 -20.27 -5.63 -19.03
N ARG A 65 -19.81 -4.94 -17.98
CA ARG A 65 -20.69 -4.17 -17.09
C ARG A 65 -21.20 -2.90 -17.75
N ILE A 66 -20.37 -2.20 -18.53
CA ILE A 66 -20.75 -1.01 -19.32
C ILE A 66 -21.83 -1.38 -20.35
N ASP A 67 -21.71 -2.52 -21.00
CA ASP A 67 -22.66 -2.99 -22.03
C ASP A 67 -24.08 -3.26 -21.48
N ARG A 68 -24.23 -3.40 -20.16
CA ARG A 68 -25.53 -3.44 -19.49
C ARG A 68 -26.23 -2.06 -19.44
N ARG A 69 -25.51 -0.97 -19.64
CA ARG A 69 -25.98 0.42 -19.81
C ARG A 69 -26.80 1.01 -18.64
N ILE A 70 -26.74 0.40 -17.44
CA ILE A 70 -27.40 0.89 -16.23
C ILE A 70 -26.36 0.90 -15.10
N PHE A 71 -26.13 2.09 -14.52
CA PHE A 71 -25.18 2.34 -13.44
C PHE A 71 -25.91 2.85 -12.18
N GLY A 72 -26.95 2.08 -11.79
CA GLY A 72 -27.71 2.36 -10.58
C GLY A 72 -26.92 2.06 -9.30
N TYR A 73 -27.49 2.44 -8.18
CA TYR A 73 -26.94 2.13 -6.86
C TYR A 73 -26.64 0.64 -6.72
N THR A 74 -25.43 0.31 -6.29
CA THR A 74 -24.93 -1.07 -6.20
C THR A 74 -24.51 -1.36 -4.77
N LEU A 75 -25.00 -2.48 -4.24
CA LEU A 75 -24.62 -3.06 -2.95
C LEU A 75 -24.21 -4.52 -3.18
N LEU A 76 -23.48 -5.10 -2.25
CA LEU A 76 -23.26 -6.54 -2.20
C LEU A 76 -24.53 -7.20 -1.65
N CYS A 77 -25.35 -7.76 -2.56
CA CYS A 77 -26.61 -8.41 -2.21
C CYS A 77 -26.46 -9.93 -1.97
N ASP A 78 -25.29 -10.47 -2.30
CA ASP A 78 -24.96 -11.89 -2.16
C ASP A 78 -23.50 -12.08 -1.72
N ASP A 79 -23.08 -13.33 -1.56
CA ASP A 79 -21.76 -13.69 -1.07
C ASP A 79 -20.69 -13.75 -2.17
N SER A 80 -21.06 -13.49 -3.43
CA SER A 80 -20.19 -13.74 -4.58
C SER A 80 -18.86 -12.98 -4.54
N TYR A 81 -18.83 -11.77 -4.00
CA TYR A 81 -17.59 -11.03 -3.83
C TYR A 81 -16.74 -11.60 -2.68
N TYR A 82 -17.37 -11.86 -1.53
CA TYR A 82 -16.69 -12.47 -0.38
C TYR A 82 -16.03 -13.79 -0.77
N ASP A 83 -16.76 -14.66 -1.46
CA ASP A 83 -16.26 -15.98 -1.87
C ASP A 83 -15.01 -15.85 -2.76
N VAL A 84 -15.03 -14.88 -3.67
CA VAL A 84 -13.90 -14.58 -4.55
C VAL A 84 -12.70 -14.07 -3.77
N PHE A 85 -12.88 -13.06 -2.91
CA PHE A 85 -11.79 -12.46 -2.16
C PHE A 85 -11.25 -13.41 -1.08
N ALA A 86 -12.11 -14.07 -0.33
CA ALA A 86 -11.70 -15.09 0.65
C ALA A 86 -11.00 -16.28 -0.03
N GLY A 87 -11.48 -16.68 -1.23
CA GLY A 87 -10.83 -17.69 -2.06
C GLY A 87 -9.41 -17.27 -2.49
N TRP A 88 -9.21 -16.01 -2.86
CA TRP A 88 -7.88 -15.45 -3.14
C TRP A 88 -6.99 -15.51 -1.90
N CYS A 89 -7.47 -15.01 -0.77
CA CYS A 89 -6.72 -15.02 0.50
C CYS A 89 -6.33 -16.45 0.92
N GLN A 90 -7.24 -17.40 0.76
CA GLN A 90 -6.96 -18.81 1.04
C GLN A 90 -5.89 -19.38 0.11
N LYS A 91 -5.98 -19.08 -1.20
CA LYS A 91 -5.03 -19.55 -2.21
C LYS A 91 -3.64 -18.95 -2.00
N MET A 92 -3.56 -17.65 -1.77
CA MET A 92 -2.30 -16.91 -1.75
C MET A 92 -1.58 -16.97 -0.39
N TYR A 93 -2.34 -16.96 0.71
CA TYR A 93 -1.78 -16.78 2.06
C TYR A 93 -2.14 -17.93 3.01
N GLY A 94 -3.01 -18.85 2.61
CA GLY A 94 -3.53 -19.89 3.50
C GLY A 94 -4.27 -19.31 4.70
N TRP A 95 -5.05 -18.24 4.45
CA TRP A 95 -5.80 -17.50 5.47
C TRP A 95 -7.19 -17.16 4.98
N THR A 96 -8.16 -17.22 5.90
CA THR A 96 -9.53 -16.76 5.68
C THR A 96 -10.04 -16.03 6.91
N PHE A 97 -11.19 -15.39 6.77
CA PHE A 97 -11.86 -14.62 7.83
C PHE A 97 -13.38 -14.76 7.66
N PRO A 98 -14.19 -14.55 8.71
CA PRO A 98 -15.64 -14.57 8.64
C PRO A 98 -16.19 -13.47 7.70
N LYS A 99 -17.23 -13.78 6.94
CA LYS A 99 -17.84 -12.84 5.99
C LYS A 99 -18.28 -11.53 6.65
N GLU A 100 -18.82 -11.60 7.82
CA GLU A 100 -19.30 -10.44 8.58
C GLU A 100 -18.19 -9.47 8.96
N GLU A 101 -16.93 -9.89 8.94
CA GLU A 101 -15.78 -9.02 9.23
C GLU A 101 -15.40 -8.11 8.05
N LEU A 102 -15.85 -8.44 6.82
CA LEU A 102 -15.53 -7.70 5.61
C LEU A 102 -16.44 -6.47 5.48
N VAL A 103 -15.82 -5.31 5.40
CA VAL A 103 -16.42 -4.03 5.03
C VAL A 103 -15.59 -3.36 3.95
N PHE A 104 -16.11 -2.32 3.32
CA PHE A 104 -15.49 -1.69 2.16
C PHE A 104 -15.20 -0.22 2.41
N SER A 105 -14.18 0.28 1.70
CA SER A 105 -13.84 1.69 1.67
C SER A 105 -13.41 2.09 0.24
N PRO A 106 -13.57 3.36 -0.16
CA PRO A 106 -13.03 3.85 -1.42
C PRO A 106 -11.51 3.70 -1.57
N GLY A 107 -10.81 3.46 -0.46
CA GLY A 107 -9.38 3.26 -0.42
C GLY A 107 -8.90 2.99 1.00
N ILE A 108 -7.68 2.46 1.14
CA ILE A 108 -7.11 2.23 2.48
C ILE A 108 -6.87 3.56 3.21
N ILE A 109 -6.46 4.62 2.51
CA ILE A 109 -6.23 5.92 3.15
C ILE A 109 -7.51 6.54 3.71
N PRO A 110 -8.64 6.60 2.99
CA PRO A 110 -9.91 6.99 3.59
C PRO A 110 -10.28 6.15 4.82
N ALA A 111 -10.15 4.82 4.72
CA ALA A 111 -10.41 3.93 5.85
C ALA A 111 -9.50 4.23 7.05
N LEU A 112 -8.22 4.49 6.81
CA LEU A 112 -7.26 4.81 7.86
C LEU A 112 -7.62 6.10 8.60
N TYR A 113 -8.04 7.15 7.89
CA TYR A 113 -8.48 8.40 8.50
C TYR A 113 -9.67 8.17 9.43
N GLU A 114 -10.68 7.46 8.97
CA GLU A 114 -11.87 7.13 9.77
C GLU A 114 -11.52 6.28 11.00
N LEU A 115 -10.69 5.25 10.82
CA LEU A 115 -10.28 4.36 11.89
C LEU A 115 -9.44 5.08 12.95
N VAL A 116 -8.55 6.00 12.56
CA VAL A 116 -7.76 6.80 13.50
C VAL A 116 -8.67 7.70 14.35
N GLU A 117 -9.64 8.38 13.74
CA GLU A 117 -10.61 9.19 14.46
C GLU A 117 -11.47 8.37 15.44
N ASP A 118 -11.86 7.16 15.03
CA ASP A 118 -12.71 6.29 15.85
C ASP A 118 -11.98 5.64 17.01
N LEU A 119 -10.71 5.29 16.81
CA LEU A 119 -9.92 4.49 17.75
C LEU A 119 -9.09 5.32 18.73
N VAL A 120 -8.67 6.52 18.35
CA VAL A 120 -7.67 7.29 19.10
C VAL A 120 -8.26 8.63 19.57
N LYS A 121 -8.25 8.85 20.87
CA LYS A 121 -8.69 10.12 21.48
C LYS A 121 -7.56 11.15 21.49
N ASP A 122 -7.89 12.42 21.74
CA ASP A 122 -6.94 13.55 21.74
C ASP A 122 -5.73 13.37 22.67
N THR A 123 -5.90 12.60 23.75
CA THR A 123 -4.83 12.34 24.75
C THR A 123 -4.07 11.05 24.48
N GLU A 124 -4.47 10.29 23.45
CA GLU A 124 -3.89 8.99 23.11
C GLU A 124 -2.91 9.12 21.95
N LYS A 125 -2.06 8.11 21.76
CA LYS A 125 -0.97 8.12 20.79
C LYS A 125 -1.04 6.96 19.81
N ILE A 126 -0.40 7.17 18.66
CA ILE A 126 -0.24 6.18 17.60
C ILE A 126 1.23 5.80 17.49
N LEU A 127 1.53 4.50 17.44
CA LEU A 127 2.87 3.98 17.19
C LEU A 127 2.97 3.50 15.75
N MET A 128 4.06 3.85 15.08
CA MET A 128 4.44 3.31 13.77
C MET A 128 5.96 3.12 13.69
N VAL A 129 6.45 2.30 12.77
CA VAL A 129 7.88 2.20 12.47
C VAL A 129 8.27 3.27 11.44
N SER A 130 9.53 3.69 11.42
CA SER A 130 10.05 4.61 10.39
C SER A 130 11.32 4.06 9.72
N PRO A 131 11.56 4.35 8.41
CA PRO A 131 10.69 5.16 7.53
C PRO A 131 9.31 4.55 7.38
N ALA A 132 8.29 5.38 7.12
CA ALA A 132 6.92 4.95 6.94
C ALA A 132 6.31 5.58 5.68
N TYR A 133 5.22 5.01 5.20
CA TYR A 133 4.39 5.66 4.19
C TYR A 133 3.79 6.95 4.78
N GLY A 134 4.05 8.09 4.12
CA GLY A 134 3.73 9.42 4.67
C GLY A 134 2.27 9.62 5.06
N PHE A 135 1.33 8.95 4.39
CA PHE A 135 -0.09 9.06 4.73
C PHE A 135 -0.46 8.43 6.08
N PHE A 136 0.39 7.62 6.69
CA PHE A 136 0.17 7.17 8.08
C PHE A 136 0.33 8.33 9.06
N GLN A 137 1.33 9.20 8.82
CA GLN A 137 1.52 10.42 9.60
C GLN A 137 0.38 11.41 9.33
N HIS A 138 0.02 11.62 8.06
CA HIS A 138 -1.10 12.48 7.69
C HIS A 138 -2.42 12.05 8.32
N ALA A 139 -2.67 10.75 8.51
CA ALA A 139 -3.88 10.28 9.18
C ALA A 139 -3.92 10.70 10.65
N ALA A 140 -2.76 10.66 11.34
CA ALA A 140 -2.65 11.16 12.70
C ALA A 140 -2.82 12.69 12.76
N GLU A 141 -2.15 13.42 11.88
CA GLU A 141 -2.20 14.88 11.79
C GLU A 141 -3.60 15.38 11.43
N TYR A 142 -4.28 14.74 10.49
CA TYR A 142 -5.65 15.09 10.09
C TYR A 142 -6.63 14.95 11.24
N ALA A 143 -6.46 13.93 12.07
CA ALA A 143 -7.29 13.70 13.25
C ALA A 143 -6.83 14.51 14.47
N ASP A 144 -5.79 15.33 14.35
CA ASP A 144 -5.14 16.04 15.47
C ASP A 144 -4.70 15.07 16.58
N ARG A 145 -4.02 13.98 16.19
CA ARG A 145 -3.49 12.95 17.09
C ARG A 145 -1.98 12.93 17.12
N THR A 146 -1.43 12.64 18.29
CA THR A 146 0.02 12.46 18.45
C THR A 146 0.45 11.09 17.91
N TYR A 147 1.50 11.06 17.10
CA TYR A 147 2.16 9.82 16.73
C TYR A 147 3.61 9.76 17.21
N VAL A 148 4.11 8.54 17.35
CA VAL A 148 5.48 8.23 17.78
C VAL A 148 6.04 7.20 16.79
N CYS A 149 7.27 7.41 16.32
CA CYS A 149 7.94 6.47 15.43
C CYS A 149 8.99 5.64 16.17
N SER A 150 9.00 4.33 15.93
CA SER A 150 10.11 3.45 16.28
C SER A 150 10.99 3.28 15.04
N PRO A 151 12.22 3.85 15.00
CA PRO A 151 13.08 3.77 13.84
C PRO A 151 13.51 2.32 13.59
N LEU A 152 13.42 1.90 12.33
CA LEU A 152 14.04 0.65 11.90
C LEU A 152 15.57 0.79 11.93
N VAL A 153 16.25 -0.28 12.33
CA VAL A 153 17.70 -0.36 12.23
C VAL A 153 18.08 -0.62 10.77
N TYR A 154 18.93 0.27 10.23
CA TYR A 154 19.48 0.12 8.89
C TYR A 154 20.90 -0.41 8.95
N ASP A 155 21.19 -1.48 8.23
CA ASP A 155 22.52 -2.04 8.08
C ASP A 155 22.74 -2.54 6.65
N ALA A 156 23.63 -1.86 5.92
CA ALA A 156 24.10 -2.26 4.58
C ALA A 156 22.96 -2.62 3.60
N GLY A 157 21.90 -1.80 3.52
CA GLY A 157 20.74 -2.03 2.64
C GLY A 157 19.62 -2.85 3.26
N LYS A 158 19.80 -3.34 4.49
CA LYS A 158 18.80 -4.16 5.20
C LYS A 158 18.19 -3.38 6.36
N PHE A 159 16.90 -3.64 6.57
CA PHE A 159 16.15 -3.02 7.66
C PHE A 159 15.68 -4.10 8.64
N SER A 160 15.72 -3.81 9.92
CA SER A 160 15.21 -4.68 10.99
C SER A 160 14.48 -3.86 12.05
N ILE A 161 13.63 -4.52 12.82
CA ILE A 161 12.88 -3.88 13.92
C ILE A 161 13.78 -3.81 15.14
N ASP A 162 13.90 -2.62 15.75
CA ASP A 162 14.39 -2.48 17.11
C ASP A 162 13.23 -2.81 18.08
N PHE A 163 13.17 -4.05 18.51
CA PHE A 163 12.09 -4.50 19.36
C PHE A 163 12.13 -3.92 20.77
N ASP A 164 13.29 -3.55 21.27
CA ASP A 164 13.42 -2.94 22.60
C ASP A 164 12.85 -1.50 22.56
N ASP A 165 13.17 -0.74 21.53
CA ASP A 165 12.60 0.59 21.30
C ASP A 165 11.09 0.51 20.99
N PHE A 166 10.68 -0.43 20.14
CA PHE A 166 9.27 -0.61 19.80
C PHE A 166 8.43 -0.96 21.03
N GLU A 167 8.88 -1.89 21.87
CA GLU A 167 8.19 -2.29 23.08
C GLU A 167 8.18 -1.18 24.13
N ALA A 168 9.31 -0.45 24.31
CA ALA A 168 9.37 0.69 25.23
C ALA A 168 8.34 1.77 24.88
N LYS A 169 8.14 2.04 23.57
CA LYS A 169 7.13 2.98 23.08
C LYS A 169 5.70 2.45 23.21
N ALA A 170 5.50 1.16 22.94
CA ALA A 170 4.21 0.51 23.11
C ALA A 170 3.75 0.50 24.59
N ALA A 171 4.68 0.51 25.53
CA ALA A 171 4.41 0.54 26.96
C ALA A 171 3.94 1.91 27.50
N ASP A 172 3.96 2.98 26.70
CA ASP A 172 3.43 4.28 27.10
C ASP A 172 1.94 4.14 27.44
N PRO A 173 1.50 4.57 28.64
CA PRO A 173 0.09 4.43 29.07
C PRO A 173 -0.91 5.17 28.18
N HIS A 174 -0.45 6.11 27.37
CA HIS A 174 -1.26 6.82 26.37
C HIS A 174 -1.24 6.15 24.99
N MET A 175 -0.41 5.11 24.79
CA MET A 175 -0.39 4.39 23.52
C MET A 175 -1.69 3.65 23.30
N LYS A 176 -2.27 3.80 22.11
CA LYS A 176 -3.59 3.23 21.79
C LYS A 176 -3.60 2.39 20.54
N LEU A 177 -2.89 2.82 19.52
CA LEU A 177 -2.94 2.25 18.18
C LEU A 177 -1.54 2.02 17.64
N VAL A 178 -1.35 0.87 16.98
CA VAL A 178 -0.21 0.61 16.09
C VAL A 178 -0.69 0.66 14.65
N ILE A 179 -0.08 1.48 13.80
CA ILE A 179 -0.23 1.39 12.35
C ILE A 179 0.95 0.58 11.82
N TRP A 180 0.64 -0.58 11.25
CA TRP A 180 1.60 -1.58 10.79
C TRP A 180 1.50 -1.77 9.28
N CYS A 181 2.63 -1.80 8.58
CA CYS A 181 2.69 -2.04 7.14
C CYS A 181 3.35 -3.39 6.84
N ASN A 182 2.66 -4.28 6.15
CA ASN A 182 3.12 -5.63 5.87
C ASN A 182 2.60 -6.15 4.51
N PRO A 183 3.42 -6.28 3.47
CA PRO A 183 4.84 -5.90 3.37
C PRO A 183 5.09 -4.41 3.58
N HIS A 184 6.30 -4.08 4.02
CA HIS A 184 6.61 -2.74 4.48
C HIS A 184 6.92 -1.77 3.33
N ASN A 185 6.22 -0.67 3.28
CA ASN A 185 6.49 0.47 2.42
C ASN A 185 7.16 1.60 3.26
N PRO A 186 8.37 2.12 2.89
CA PRO A 186 8.99 2.02 1.57
C PRO A 186 10.08 0.93 1.42
N THR A 187 10.48 0.24 2.49
CA THR A 187 11.67 -0.62 2.48
C THR A 187 11.51 -1.92 1.69
N GLY A 188 10.27 -2.31 1.35
CA GLY A 188 9.96 -3.55 0.66
C GLY A 188 10.22 -4.82 1.47
N ARG A 189 10.41 -4.71 2.81
CA ARG A 189 10.56 -5.86 3.69
C ARG A 189 9.27 -6.67 3.78
N ILE A 190 9.40 -8.00 3.68
CA ILE A 190 8.41 -8.95 4.22
C ILE A 190 8.87 -9.30 5.63
N TRP A 191 8.01 -9.06 6.61
CA TRP A 191 8.30 -9.44 7.98
C TRP A 191 8.19 -10.95 8.13
N THR A 192 9.18 -11.56 8.78
CA THR A 192 9.13 -12.99 9.08
C THR A 192 8.01 -13.31 10.06
N GLU A 193 7.55 -14.56 10.06
CA GLU A 193 6.52 -15.00 11.01
C GLU A 193 6.95 -14.79 12.47
N GLU A 194 8.25 -14.93 12.76
CA GLU A 194 8.81 -14.67 14.09
C GLU A 194 8.71 -13.19 14.46
N GLU A 195 9.10 -12.27 13.54
CA GLU A 195 8.96 -10.82 13.75
C GLU A 195 7.50 -10.43 13.96
N LEU A 196 6.58 -10.96 13.12
CA LEU A 196 5.14 -10.71 13.26
C LEU A 196 4.60 -11.21 14.61
N ARG A 197 5.02 -12.39 15.07
CA ARG A 197 4.63 -12.93 16.40
C ARG A 197 5.15 -12.06 17.54
N ARG A 198 6.35 -11.51 17.42
CA ARG A 198 6.89 -10.59 18.44
C ARG A 198 6.11 -9.28 18.47
N VAL A 199 5.79 -8.69 17.32
CA VAL A 199 4.93 -7.51 17.25
C VAL A 199 3.56 -7.81 17.85
N ALA A 200 2.93 -8.91 17.46
CA ALA A 200 1.65 -9.35 18.02
C ALA A 200 1.67 -9.48 19.55
N ALA A 201 2.70 -10.14 20.09
CA ALA A 201 2.85 -10.30 21.54
C ALA A 201 2.95 -8.96 22.28
N ILE A 202 3.66 -7.98 21.72
CA ILE A 202 3.75 -6.62 22.28
C ILE A 202 2.38 -5.91 22.21
N VAL A 203 1.71 -5.97 21.06
CA VAL A 203 0.39 -5.37 20.86
C VAL A 203 -0.64 -5.95 21.84
N GLU A 204 -0.65 -7.26 22.02
CA GLU A 204 -1.53 -7.97 22.95
C GLU A 204 -1.20 -7.65 24.41
N LYS A 205 0.09 -7.64 24.78
CA LYS A 205 0.57 -7.32 26.13
C LYS A 205 0.09 -5.96 26.61
N TYR A 206 0.12 -4.96 25.74
CA TYR A 206 -0.31 -3.60 26.06
C TYR A 206 -1.75 -3.29 25.64
N ASN A 207 -2.48 -4.31 25.16
CA ASN A 207 -3.89 -4.22 24.76
C ASN A 207 -4.19 -3.11 23.74
N LEU A 208 -3.29 -2.93 22.77
CA LEU A 208 -3.36 -1.90 21.74
C LEU A 208 -4.28 -2.34 20.58
N TRP A 209 -4.81 -1.38 19.85
CA TRP A 209 -5.32 -1.62 18.51
C TRP A 209 -4.15 -1.78 17.54
N ILE A 210 -4.37 -2.55 16.47
CA ILE A 210 -3.45 -2.62 15.36
C ILE A 210 -4.22 -2.56 14.04
N ILE A 211 -3.83 -1.63 13.17
CA ILE A 211 -4.24 -1.56 11.77
C ILE A 211 -3.08 -2.09 10.93
N SER A 212 -3.28 -3.22 10.27
CA SER A 212 -2.30 -3.82 9.36
C SER A 212 -2.64 -3.42 7.93
N ASP A 213 -1.85 -2.51 7.34
CA ASP A 213 -1.92 -2.18 5.92
C ASP A 213 -1.15 -3.23 5.13
N GLU A 214 -1.90 -4.06 4.40
CA GLU A 214 -1.38 -5.18 3.62
C GLU A 214 -1.58 -4.98 2.10
N ILE A 215 -1.68 -3.72 1.64
CA ILE A 215 -1.94 -3.39 0.22
C ILE A 215 -0.89 -3.93 -0.75
N HIS A 216 0.32 -4.22 -0.27
CA HIS A 216 1.42 -4.75 -1.07
C HIS A 216 1.58 -6.28 -0.98
N CYS A 217 0.64 -6.99 -0.36
CA CYS A 217 0.74 -8.41 -0.03
C CYS A 217 0.96 -9.34 -1.24
N ASP A 218 0.53 -8.94 -2.44
CA ASP A 218 0.73 -9.70 -3.67
C ASP A 218 2.01 -9.33 -4.44
N LEU A 219 2.60 -8.17 -4.18
CA LEU A 219 3.74 -7.65 -4.94
C LEU A 219 5.07 -8.15 -4.37
N LEU A 220 5.26 -9.45 -4.40
CA LEU A 220 6.40 -10.16 -3.81
C LEU A 220 7.42 -10.55 -4.87
N ARG A 221 8.70 -10.67 -4.47
CA ARG A 221 9.72 -11.32 -5.33
C ARG A 221 9.37 -12.79 -5.53
N CYS A 222 9.76 -13.35 -6.69
CA CYS A 222 9.52 -14.76 -6.98
C CYS A 222 10.05 -15.67 -5.87
N GLY A 223 9.23 -16.64 -5.43
CA GLY A 223 9.57 -17.56 -4.34
C GLY A 223 9.36 -17.00 -2.93
N LYS A 224 8.99 -15.73 -2.77
CA LYS A 224 8.61 -15.16 -1.47
C LYS A 224 7.13 -15.37 -1.18
N THR A 225 6.79 -15.39 0.10
CA THR A 225 5.42 -15.55 0.58
C THR A 225 5.09 -14.47 1.61
N HIS A 226 3.85 -14.05 1.64
CA HIS A 226 3.30 -13.12 2.62
C HIS A 226 2.56 -13.89 3.73
N THR A 227 2.71 -13.44 4.96
CA THR A 227 1.92 -13.92 6.09
C THR A 227 1.05 -12.77 6.61
N PRO A 228 -0.28 -12.82 6.45
CA PRO A 228 -1.17 -11.79 6.97
C PRO A 228 -1.11 -11.70 8.50
N MET A 229 -1.18 -10.49 9.05
CA MET A 229 -1.28 -10.29 10.50
C MET A 229 -2.52 -10.98 11.06
N GLY A 230 -3.60 -11.06 10.28
CA GLY A 230 -4.81 -11.78 10.61
C GLY A 230 -4.62 -13.29 10.87
N LYS A 231 -3.61 -13.90 10.24
CA LYS A 231 -3.23 -15.31 10.49
C LYS A 231 -2.43 -15.47 11.79
N ILE A 232 -1.59 -14.48 12.10
CA ILE A 232 -0.77 -14.47 13.33
C ILE A 232 -1.64 -14.22 14.56
N MET A 233 -2.55 -13.25 14.48
CA MET A 233 -3.40 -12.79 15.58
C MET A 233 -4.84 -13.31 15.42
N ALA A 234 -5.01 -14.63 15.23
CA ALA A 234 -6.28 -15.23 14.82
C ALA A 234 -7.48 -14.84 15.71
N ASP A 235 -7.28 -14.74 17.03
CA ASP A 235 -8.35 -14.48 18.00
C ASP A 235 -8.31 -13.07 18.59
N TYR A 236 -7.40 -12.19 18.13
CA TYR A 236 -7.27 -10.85 18.72
C TYR A 236 -8.33 -9.89 18.15
N PRO A 237 -9.25 -9.38 18.98
CA PRO A 237 -10.38 -8.60 18.50
C PRO A 237 -10.01 -7.20 17.99
N LYS A 238 -8.90 -6.63 18.47
CA LYS A 238 -8.47 -5.26 18.14
C LYS A 238 -7.57 -5.21 16.90
N LEU A 239 -7.77 -6.11 15.96
CA LEU A 239 -7.09 -6.13 14.67
C LEU A 239 -8.03 -5.63 13.57
N VAL A 240 -7.50 -4.71 12.75
CA VAL A 240 -8.04 -4.33 11.45
C VAL A 240 -7.01 -4.68 10.39
N THR A 241 -7.41 -5.40 9.35
CA THR A 241 -6.57 -5.71 8.19
C THR A 241 -7.09 -4.97 6.97
N CYS A 242 -6.23 -4.21 6.30
CA CYS A 242 -6.57 -3.43 5.12
C CYS A 242 -5.90 -4.01 3.89
N MET A 243 -6.68 -4.40 2.88
CA MET A 243 -6.21 -5.00 1.63
C MET A 243 -6.87 -4.36 0.43
N SER A 244 -6.25 -4.47 -0.74
CA SER A 244 -6.84 -4.04 -2.00
C SER A 244 -6.08 -4.63 -3.19
N ALA A 245 -6.79 -4.99 -4.25
CA ALA A 245 -6.21 -5.35 -5.54
C ALA A 245 -5.59 -4.14 -6.29
N SER A 246 -5.79 -2.94 -5.81
CA SER A 246 -5.47 -1.69 -6.53
C SER A 246 -3.99 -1.52 -6.85
N LYS A 247 -3.08 -1.88 -5.94
CA LYS A 247 -1.63 -1.83 -6.19
C LYS A 247 -1.17 -3.02 -7.02
N THR A 248 -1.70 -4.19 -6.74
CA THR A 248 -1.34 -5.43 -7.42
C THR A 248 -1.61 -5.36 -8.91
N PHE A 249 -2.77 -4.82 -9.33
CA PHE A 249 -3.23 -4.84 -10.72
C PHE A 249 -3.34 -3.46 -11.35
N ASN A 250 -2.66 -2.45 -10.78
CA ASN A 250 -2.58 -1.08 -11.30
C ASN A 250 -3.95 -0.42 -11.55
N MET A 251 -4.82 -0.47 -10.55
CA MET A 251 -6.19 0.07 -10.65
C MET A 251 -6.61 0.95 -9.48
N ALA A 252 -5.67 1.71 -8.91
CA ALA A 252 -5.92 2.57 -7.75
C ALA A 252 -7.04 3.60 -8.00
N GLY A 253 -7.18 4.08 -9.24
CA GLY A 253 -8.23 5.02 -9.63
C GLY A 253 -9.67 4.46 -9.59
N LEU A 254 -9.84 3.13 -9.46
CA LEU A 254 -11.15 2.51 -9.30
C LEU A 254 -11.69 2.58 -7.87
N MET A 255 -10.88 3.02 -6.91
CA MET A 255 -11.31 3.38 -5.55
C MET A 255 -12.17 2.30 -4.85
N PHE A 256 -11.54 1.19 -4.50
CA PHE A 256 -12.18 0.09 -3.78
C PHE A 256 -11.16 -0.67 -2.93
N SER A 257 -11.46 -0.90 -1.66
CA SER A 257 -10.57 -1.60 -0.72
C SER A 257 -11.37 -2.47 0.24
N ASP A 258 -10.75 -3.57 0.61
CA ASP A 258 -11.26 -4.61 1.51
C ASP A 258 -10.72 -4.34 2.91
N ILE A 259 -11.62 -4.06 3.86
CA ILE A 259 -11.29 -3.78 5.25
C ILE A 259 -11.87 -4.87 6.11
N ILE A 260 -11.03 -5.64 6.78
CA ILE A 260 -11.45 -6.73 7.65
C ILE A 260 -11.37 -6.23 9.10
N ILE A 261 -12.52 -6.04 9.74
CA ILE A 261 -12.65 -5.53 11.11
C ILE A 261 -13.25 -6.61 11.99
N ARG A 262 -12.48 -7.12 12.95
CA ARG A 262 -12.95 -8.18 13.87
C ARG A 262 -13.92 -7.67 14.91
N ASP A 263 -13.62 -6.52 15.52
CA ASP A 263 -14.50 -5.94 16.52
C ASP A 263 -15.85 -5.54 15.94
N ALA A 264 -16.92 -6.12 16.46
CA ALA A 264 -18.28 -5.94 15.93
C ALA A 264 -18.82 -4.52 16.18
N GLU A 265 -18.36 -3.83 17.23
CA GLU A 265 -18.81 -2.48 17.54
C GLU A 265 -18.12 -1.49 16.60
N LEU A 266 -16.80 -1.57 16.46
CA LEU A 266 -16.03 -0.77 15.50
C LEU A 266 -16.55 -0.98 14.08
N ARG A 267 -16.78 -2.22 13.67
CA ARG A 267 -17.30 -2.55 12.34
C ARG A 267 -18.66 -1.91 12.05
N ARG A 268 -19.57 -1.95 13.03
CA ARG A 268 -20.89 -1.28 12.90
C ARG A 268 -20.75 0.23 12.81
N HIS A 269 -19.82 0.81 13.57
CA HIS A 269 -19.56 2.24 13.56
C HIS A 269 -18.95 2.68 12.22
N PHE A 270 -17.92 1.97 11.76
CA PHE A 270 -17.27 2.20 10.46
C PHE A 270 -18.29 2.10 9.31
N ALA A 271 -19.04 1.00 9.23
CA ALA A 271 -20.08 0.83 8.21
C ALA A 271 -21.22 1.86 8.30
N ALA A 272 -21.45 2.47 9.48
CA ALA A 272 -22.48 3.49 9.65
C ALA A 272 -22.02 4.88 9.17
N ARG A 273 -20.73 5.20 9.26
CA ARG A 273 -20.14 6.41 8.66
C ARG A 273 -20.26 6.40 7.15
N ASP A 274 -20.03 5.24 6.55
CA ASP A 274 -20.13 5.03 5.11
C ASP A 274 -21.58 5.14 4.55
N LYS A 275 -22.60 5.32 5.42
CA LYS A 275 -23.99 5.55 4.97
C LYS A 275 -24.17 6.76 4.08
N THR A 276 -23.27 7.70 4.10
CA THR A 276 -23.28 8.86 3.20
C THR A 276 -22.66 8.54 1.84
N VAL A 277 -21.87 7.45 1.73
CA VAL A 277 -21.15 7.01 0.53
C VAL A 277 -21.46 5.54 0.18
N GLY A 278 -22.22 4.84 1.00
CA GLY A 278 -22.41 3.38 1.11
C GLY A 278 -22.84 2.61 -0.14
N PHE A 279 -22.58 3.15 -1.33
CA PHE A 279 -22.81 2.46 -2.57
C PHE A 279 -21.46 2.20 -3.27
N ILE A 280 -21.26 0.97 -3.65
CA ILE A 280 -20.07 0.53 -4.37
C ILE A 280 -20.19 0.98 -5.83
N ASN A 281 -19.09 1.49 -6.39
CA ASN A 281 -19.04 1.71 -7.83
C ASN A 281 -19.13 0.35 -8.55
N PRO A 282 -20.13 0.14 -9.42
CA PRO A 282 -20.34 -1.16 -10.07
C PRO A 282 -19.18 -1.60 -10.97
N LEU A 283 -18.43 -0.65 -11.55
CA LEU A 283 -17.25 -0.99 -12.35
C LEU A 283 -16.09 -1.45 -11.47
N SER A 284 -15.90 -0.80 -10.33
CA SER A 284 -14.88 -1.19 -9.34
C SER A 284 -15.14 -2.58 -8.79
N LEU A 285 -16.40 -2.92 -8.52
CA LEU A 285 -16.80 -4.25 -8.04
C LEU A 285 -16.44 -5.33 -9.06
N GLU A 286 -16.82 -5.16 -10.32
CA GLU A 286 -16.51 -6.14 -11.37
C GLU A 286 -15.00 -6.24 -11.64
N ALA A 287 -14.29 -5.12 -11.59
CA ALA A 287 -12.84 -5.09 -11.74
C ALA A 287 -12.14 -5.90 -10.64
N HIS A 288 -12.51 -5.71 -9.38
CA HIS A 288 -11.90 -6.44 -8.25
C HIS A 288 -12.26 -7.93 -8.27
N LYS A 289 -13.50 -8.28 -8.63
CA LYS A 289 -13.88 -9.69 -8.85
C LYS A 289 -13.01 -10.33 -9.92
N ALA A 290 -12.86 -9.68 -11.07
CA ALA A 290 -12.04 -10.20 -12.17
C ALA A 290 -10.55 -10.32 -11.77
N ALA A 291 -10.03 -9.35 -11.03
CA ALA A 291 -8.66 -9.35 -10.51
C ALA A 291 -8.35 -10.62 -9.73
N TYR A 292 -9.16 -10.92 -8.74
CA TYR A 292 -8.95 -12.08 -7.86
C TYR A 292 -9.29 -13.42 -8.54
N LEU A 293 -10.25 -13.44 -9.48
CA LEU A 293 -10.65 -14.67 -10.16
C LEU A 293 -9.70 -15.09 -11.28
N SER A 294 -9.19 -14.13 -12.05
CA SER A 294 -8.65 -14.42 -13.38
C SER A 294 -7.24 -13.92 -13.62
N CYS A 295 -6.68 -13.05 -12.76
CA CYS A 295 -5.42 -12.37 -13.07
C CYS A 295 -4.18 -12.95 -12.36
N GLY A 296 -4.26 -14.17 -11.83
CA GLY A 296 -3.11 -14.83 -11.18
C GLY A 296 -1.91 -14.99 -12.11
N ASP A 297 -2.13 -15.43 -13.36
CA ASP A 297 -1.06 -15.62 -14.34
C ASP A 297 -0.39 -14.28 -14.73
N TRP A 298 -1.17 -13.18 -14.77
CA TRP A 298 -0.61 -11.85 -14.99
C TRP A 298 0.29 -11.43 -13.84
N LEU A 299 -0.15 -11.66 -12.61
CA LEU A 299 0.64 -11.35 -11.41
C LEU A 299 1.95 -12.13 -11.37
N ASP A 300 1.94 -13.41 -11.71
CA ASP A 300 3.16 -14.21 -11.73
C ASP A 300 4.16 -13.70 -12.79
N GLN A 301 3.67 -13.30 -13.97
CA GLN A 301 4.52 -12.70 -15.02
C GLN A 301 5.00 -11.30 -14.60
N LEU A 302 4.17 -10.47 -13.96
CA LEU A 302 4.59 -9.19 -13.40
C LEU A 302 5.73 -9.36 -12.37
N ARG A 303 5.60 -10.31 -11.45
CA ARG A 303 6.62 -10.59 -10.44
C ARG A 303 7.97 -10.93 -11.09
N ALA A 304 7.94 -11.79 -12.11
CA ALA A 304 9.15 -12.16 -12.86
C ALA A 304 9.77 -10.96 -13.59
N TYR A 305 8.93 -10.09 -14.19
CA TYR A 305 9.40 -8.88 -14.84
C TYR A 305 10.02 -7.89 -13.85
N LEU A 306 9.37 -7.67 -12.70
CA LEU A 306 9.89 -6.83 -11.63
C LEU A 306 11.20 -7.37 -11.06
N ASP A 307 11.36 -8.68 -10.91
CA ASP A 307 12.61 -9.29 -10.46
C ASP A 307 13.77 -8.96 -11.42
N GLY A 308 13.51 -8.98 -12.74
CA GLY A 308 14.48 -8.56 -13.75
C GLY A 308 14.85 -7.07 -13.61
N ASN A 309 13.86 -6.20 -13.38
CA ASN A 309 14.10 -4.77 -13.18
C ASN A 309 14.92 -4.50 -11.92
N PHE A 310 14.63 -5.18 -10.81
CA PHE A 310 15.41 -5.03 -9.58
C PHE A 310 16.83 -5.56 -9.71
N GLN A 311 17.03 -6.66 -10.46
CA GLN A 311 18.37 -7.16 -10.74
C GLN A 311 19.15 -6.14 -11.58
N PHE A 312 18.53 -5.55 -12.61
CA PHE A 312 19.14 -4.48 -13.40
C PHE A 312 19.55 -3.29 -12.52
N VAL A 313 18.65 -2.81 -11.63
CA VAL A 313 18.95 -1.70 -10.72
C VAL A 313 20.12 -2.05 -9.79
N LYS A 314 20.16 -3.28 -9.25
CA LYS A 314 21.25 -3.73 -8.38
C LYS A 314 22.59 -3.73 -9.09
N ASP A 315 22.63 -4.30 -10.29
CA ASP A 315 23.87 -4.43 -11.08
C ASP A 315 24.36 -3.04 -11.52
N TYR A 316 23.45 -2.18 -12.00
CA TYR A 316 23.76 -0.82 -12.38
C TYR A 316 24.27 0.03 -11.20
N ALA A 317 23.62 -0.08 -10.04
CA ALA A 317 24.07 0.61 -8.85
C ALA A 317 25.46 0.14 -8.39
N ALA A 318 25.74 -1.16 -8.43
CA ALA A 318 27.04 -1.70 -8.08
C ALA A 318 28.16 -1.19 -9.01
N GLU A 319 27.89 -1.04 -10.31
CA GLU A 319 28.86 -0.57 -11.29
C GLU A 319 29.07 0.95 -11.24
N HIS A 320 27.96 1.73 -11.13
CA HIS A 320 28.01 3.20 -11.31
C HIS A 320 27.93 3.99 -10.01
N LEU A 321 27.40 3.39 -8.94
CA LEU A 321 27.18 4.02 -7.63
C LEU A 321 27.83 3.19 -6.49
N PRO A 322 29.14 2.90 -6.55
CA PRO A 322 29.78 1.91 -5.65
C PRO A 322 29.83 2.30 -4.17
N LYS A 323 29.43 3.52 -3.82
CA LYS A 323 29.37 3.97 -2.42
C LYS A 323 28.03 3.63 -1.74
N ILE A 324 27.02 3.22 -2.50
CA ILE A 324 25.73 2.80 -1.92
C ILE A 324 25.63 1.27 -1.85
N SER A 325 24.95 0.80 -0.83
CA SER A 325 24.53 -0.59 -0.72
C SER A 325 23.05 -0.69 -1.08
N PHE A 326 22.75 -1.47 -2.12
CA PHE A 326 21.38 -1.74 -2.51
C PHE A 326 21.09 -3.23 -2.47
N GLU A 327 20.15 -3.63 -1.65
CA GLU A 327 19.63 -4.98 -1.62
C GLU A 327 18.26 -5.02 -2.27
N ILE A 328 18.02 -6.05 -3.10
CA ILE A 328 16.72 -6.24 -3.74
C ILE A 328 15.66 -6.47 -2.64
N PRO A 329 14.62 -5.64 -2.58
CA PRO A 329 13.59 -5.79 -1.56
C PRO A 329 12.77 -7.08 -1.77
N ASP A 330 12.24 -7.65 -0.69
CA ASP A 330 11.42 -8.86 -0.74
C ASP A 330 10.06 -8.64 -1.43
N ALA A 331 9.57 -7.40 -1.39
CA ALA A 331 8.23 -7.02 -1.88
C ALA A 331 8.20 -5.59 -2.45
N THR A 332 7.04 -5.19 -2.92
CA THR A 332 6.73 -3.91 -3.57
C THR A 332 7.38 -3.75 -4.96
N TYR A 333 7.19 -2.62 -5.59
CA TYR A 333 7.92 -2.19 -6.79
C TYR A 333 8.76 -0.92 -6.52
N LEU A 334 9.08 -0.67 -5.23
CA LEU A 334 9.84 0.50 -4.79
C LEU A 334 11.30 0.11 -4.55
N ALA A 335 12.23 0.85 -5.14
CA ALA A 335 13.65 0.75 -4.84
C ALA A 335 14.02 1.85 -3.82
N TRP A 336 14.24 1.44 -2.57
CA TRP A 336 14.62 2.35 -1.50
C TRP A 336 16.12 2.30 -1.28
N MET A 337 16.82 3.39 -1.62
CA MET A 337 18.28 3.47 -1.59
C MET A 337 18.76 4.60 -0.69
N ASP A 338 19.77 4.34 0.12
CA ASP A 338 20.48 5.39 0.85
C ASP A 338 21.48 6.11 -0.08
N MET A 339 21.10 7.30 -0.52
CA MET A 339 21.91 8.15 -1.39
C MET A 339 22.81 9.13 -0.62
N SER A 340 22.83 9.09 0.71
CA SER A 340 23.64 10.00 1.56
C SER A 340 25.12 10.06 1.15
N PRO A 341 25.78 8.95 0.72
CA PRO A 341 27.15 8.99 0.28
C PRO A 341 27.43 9.87 -0.95
N TYR A 342 26.39 10.22 -1.70
CA TYR A 342 26.48 11.09 -2.90
C TYR A 342 25.78 12.42 -2.72
N LEU A 343 24.69 12.47 -1.94
CA LEU A 343 23.80 13.62 -1.82
C LEU A 343 23.73 14.20 -0.41
N GLY A 344 24.63 13.79 0.51
CA GLY A 344 24.60 14.21 1.91
C GLY A 344 24.71 15.71 2.13
N ASP A 345 25.30 16.45 1.19
CA ASP A 345 25.45 17.92 1.23
C ASP A 345 24.30 18.65 0.49
N VAL A 346 23.35 17.93 -0.10
CA VAL A 346 22.22 18.52 -0.83
C VAL A 346 21.10 18.84 0.14
N GLU A 347 20.80 20.13 0.33
CA GLU A 347 19.78 20.60 1.27
C GLU A 347 18.35 20.24 0.83
N ASN A 348 18.06 20.30 -0.47
CA ASN A 348 16.76 20.02 -1.05
C ASN A 348 16.87 18.95 -2.14
N ILE A 349 16.73 17.70 -1.75
CA ILE A 349 16.84 16.53 -2.64
C ILE A 349 15.78 16.53 -3.75
N PRO A 350 14.48 16.79 -3.49
CA PRO A 350 13.48 16.90 -4.55
C PRO A 350 13.80 17.97 -5.60
N ASP A 351 14.22 19.16 -5.18
CA ASP A 351 14.61 20.24 -6.11
C ASP A 351 15.87 19.86 -6.90
N PHE A 352 16.83 19.18 -6.28
CA PHE A 352 18.02 18.68 -6.97
C PHE A 352 17.64 17.72 -8.10
N PHE A 353 16.85 16.69 -7.82
CA PHE A 353 16.44 15.74 -8.85
C PHE A 353 15.60 16.37 -9.94
N ALA A 354 14.69 17.26 -9.60
CA ALA A 354 13.86 17.96 -10.59
C ALA A 354 14.65 18.87 -11.53
N ASN A 355 15.72 19.51 -11.03
CA ASN A 355 16.46 20.51 -11.81
C ASN A 355 17.75 19.97 -12.45
N GLU A 356 18.37 18.94 -11.87
CA GLU A 356 19.65 18.42 -12.36
C GLU A 356 19.49 17.10 -13.10
N ALA A 357 18.44 16.33 -12.83
CA ALA A 357 18.24 14.98 -13.39
C ALA A 357 16.92 14.81 -14.15
N GLY A 358 15.94 15.68 -13.98
CA GLY A 358 14.63 15.51 -14.59
C GLY A 358 13.86 14.29 -14.03
N VAL A 359 13.96 14.06 -12.69
CA VAL A 359 13.34 12.93 -11.98
C VAL A 359 12.47 13.42 -10.84
#